data_f204411f3f7d311782d2cc85d2ea5434
#
_entry.id   f204411f3f7d311782d2cc85d2ea5434
#
_cell.length_a   1.000
_cell.length_b   1.000
_cell.length_c   1.000
_cell.angle_alpha   90.00
_cell.angle_beta   90.00
_cell.angle_gamma   90.00
#
_symmetry.space_group_name_H-M   'P 1'
#
loop_
_entity.id
_entity.type
_entity.pdbx_description
1 polymer ?
#
loop_
_entity_poly.entity_id
_entity_poly.type
_entity_poly.pdbx_seq_one_letter_code
_entity_poly.pdbx_strand_id
1 'polypeptide(L)'
;MRSRSMVGWLVGCLTLSSAASAQSPGAEPPPRPFLRKVIQLTDAQLAAIERGEVVTKQLPSPDKPEIAAFGAVKVNGTVATLRERMRDFQTFRKVPGIPEIGRFSTPPRIEDLQGLTIPDDDLDALRKCKPGECDVKVGTAGLGRLVKEVDWKAADANAKATALIKELMTAYAKAYAAGGTDAMGVTVDKSKPKALSEEFKTLLRNSPYLVEYVPAFNQYLEAYPKGSLPDTDDVLFWTKDTFGLKPVVSMYHATIHMPEGTRGLLAAIKTVYASHYFNAALEVMAAVPTPDEAAGPGFYLLDLYRTRIDPPTGMLSGVLMGKVKGGIEQGVAMNLKNTKARVEGK
;
A
#
# COMPACT_ATOMS: atom_id res chain seq x y z
N MET A 1 -48.11 16.82 66.09
CA MET A 1 -47.62 17.86 65.17
C MET A 1 -46.66 17.22 64.20
N ARG A 2 -47.12 16.99 62.99
CA ARG A 2 -46.32 16.30 61.91
C ARG A 2 -45.96 17.33 60.85
N SER A 3 -44.64 17.62 60.69
CA SER A 3 -44.12 18.43 59.64
C SER A 3 -43.82 17.58 58.37
N ARG A 4 -44.42 17.94 57.23
CA ARG A 4 -44.19 17.33 55.92
C ARG A 4 -43.17 18.19 55.17
N SER A 5 -42.01 17.60 54.91
CA SER A 5 -41.04 18.19 53.99
C SER A 5 -41.36 17.76 52.54
N MET A 6 -41.59 18.75 51.67
CA MET A 6 -41.67 18.59 50.23
C MET A 6 -40.25 18.52 49.66
N VAL A 7 -39.93 17.43 48.96
CA VAL A 7 -38.71 17.32 48.12
C VAL A 7 -39.09 17.68 46.69
N GLY A 8 -38.59 18.81 46.24
CA GLY A 8 -38.74 19.24 44.86
C GLY A 8 -37.69 18.56 43.96
N TRP A 9 -38.14 17.91 42.89
CA TRP A 9 -37.32 17.36 41.83
C TRP A 9 -36.99 18.46 40.80
N LEU A 10 -35.73 18.86 40.74
CA LEU A 10 -35.19 19.68 39.63
C LEU A 10 -34.74 18.74 38.50
N VAL A 11 -35.53 18.69 37.43
CA VAL A 11 -35.14 18.07 36.16
C VAL A 11 -34.21 19.04 35.43
N GLY A 12 -32.92 18.77 35.52
CA GLY A 12 -31.93 19.50 34.71
C GLY A 12 -31.93 18.96 33.27
N CYS A 13 -32.45 19.75 32.32
CA CYS A 13 -32.22 19.50 30.89
C CYS A 13 -30.76 19.75 30.55
N LEU A 14 -29.99 18.68 30.41
CA LEU A 14 -28.66 18.72 29.75
C LEU A 14 -28.87 18.86 28.25
N THR A 15 -28.79 20.07 27.74
CA THR A 15 -28.65 20.35 26.32
C THR A 15 -27.24 19.97 25.91
N LEU A 16 -27.10 18.83 25.24
CA LEU A 16 -25.88 18.45 24.51
C LEU A 16 -25.71 19.44 23.33
N SER A 17 -24.93 20.48 23.55
CA SER A 17 -24.47 21.37 22.48
C SER A 17 -23.46 20.58 21.64
N SER A 18 -23.88 20.14 20.48
CA SER A 18 -22.99 19.66 19.42
C SER A 18 -22.06 20.81 19.04
N ALA A 19 -20.83 20.80 19.53
CA ALA A 19 -19.79 21.72 19.11
C ALA A 19 -19.42 21.35 17.67
N ALA A 20 -20.10 21.96 16.70
CA ALA A 20 -19.57 22.05 15.34
C ALA A 20 -18.24 22.79 15.46
N SER A 21 -17.16 22.12 15.12
CA SER A 21 -15.82 22.71 15.07
C SER A 21 -15.83 23.86 14.04
N ALA A 22 -16.07 25.07 14.49
CA ALA A 22 -15.98 26.27 13.66
C ALA A 22 -14.51 26.40 13.21
N GLN A 23 -14.26 26.19 11.94
CA GLN A 23 -12.98 26.49 11.32
C GLN A 23 -12.70 27.98 11.51
N SER A 24 -11.50 28.30 11.99
CA SER A 24 -11.06 29.68 12.16
C SER A 24 -11.18 30.43 10.82
N PRO A 25 -11.76 31.67 10.81
CA PRO A 25 -11.84 32.47 9.60
C PRO A 25 -10.43 32.70 9.04
N GLY A 26 -10.15 32.22 7.82
CA GLY A 26 -8.84 32.33 7.14
C GLY A 26 -8.03 31.04 7.07
N ALA A 27 -8.46 29.90 7.67
CA ALA A 27 -7.79 28.63 7.49
C ALA A 27 -8.06 28.07 6.09
N GLU A 28 -6.99 27.70 5.38
CA GLU A 28 -7.12 27.02 4.09
C GLU A 28 -7.84 25.66 4.29
N PRO A 29 -8.80 25.31 3.41
CA PRO A 29 -9.50 24.02 3.52
C PRO A 29 -8.56 22.84 3.20
N PRO A 30 -8.83 21.63 3.78
CA PRO A 30 -8.10 20.43 3.41
C PRO A 30 -8.22 20.16 1.88
N PRO A 31 -7.17 19.57 1.23
CA PRO A 31 -5.88 19.17 1.79
C PRO A 31 -4.77 20.25 1.68
N ARG A 32 -5.10 21.50 1.35
CA ARG A 32 -4.10 22.56 1.05
C ARG A 32 -3.04 22.76 2.13
N PRO A 33 -3.36 22.80 3.45
CA PRO A 33 -2.33 22.94 4.48
C PRO A 33 -1.29 21.81 4.45
N PHE A 34 -1.73 20.57 4.24
CA PHE A 34 -0.84 19.41 4.08
C PHE A 34 0.05 19.56 2.84
N LEU A 35 -0.54 19.90 1.70
CA LEU A 35 0.18 20.07 0.44
C LEU A 35 1.26 21.16 0.53
N ARG A 36 0.97 22.28 1.24
CA ARG A 36 1.93 23.37 1.41
C ARG A 36 3.00 23.06 2.46
N LYS A 37 2.60 22.61 3.65
CA LYS A 37 3.51 22.52 4.80
C LYS A 37 4.31 21.20 4.79
N VAL A 38 3.67 20.08 4.47
CA VAL A 38 4.30 18.75 4.51
C VAL A 38 4.95 18.41 3.17
N ILE A 39 4.18 18.51 2.08
CA ILE A 39 4.67 18.18 0.74
C ILE A 39 5.47 19.33 0.13
N GLN A 40 5.25 20.57 0.58
CA GLN A 40 5.94 21.77 0.08
C GLN A 40 5.70 21.99 -1.43
N LEU A 41 4.44 21.89 -1.87
CA LEU A 41 4.05 22.27 -3.23
C LEU A 41 4.03 23.78 -3.39
N THR A 42 4.43 24.23 -4.58
CA THR A 42 4.35 25.64 -4.98
C THR A 42 2.92 26.04 -5.36
N ASP A 43 2.61 27.33 -5.40
CA ASP A 43 1.31 27.82 -5.84
C ASP A 43 0.97 27.41 -7.27
N ALA A 44 1.96 27.36 -8.17
CA ALA A 44 1.79 26.87 -9.54
C ALA A 44 1.38 25.39 -9.58
N GLN A 45 1.97 24.55 -8.71
CA GLN A 45 1.62 23.13 -8.59
C GLN A 45 0.21 22.96 -7.99
N LEU A 46 -0.15 23.75 -6.98
CA LEU A 46 -1.50 23.73 -6.42
C LEU A 46 -2.54 24.16 -7.46
N ALA A 47 -2.25 25.21 -8.26
CA ALA A 47 -3.13 25.63 -9.34
C ALA A 47 -3.26 24.56 -10.44
N ALA A 48 -2.22 23.81 -10.74
CA ALA A 48 -2.28 22.67 -11.67
C ALA A 48 -3.20 21.56 -11.15
N ILE A 49 -3.12 21.22 -9.86
CA ILE A 49 -4.05 20.25 -9.24
C ILE A 49 -5.50 20.70 -9.36
N GLU A 50 -5.78 22.00 -9.12
CA GLU A 50 -7.13 22.56 -9.25
C GLU A 50 -7.68 22.45 -10.67
N ARG A 51 -6.82 22.53 -11.70
CA ARG A 51 -7.21 22.28 -13.10
C ARG A 51 -7.39 20.81 -13.44
N GLY A 52 -7.16 19.88 -12.46
CA GLY A 52 -7.25 18.45 -12.66
C GLY A 52 -6.01 17.84 -13.33
N GLU A 53 -4.90 18.56 -13.34
CA GLU A 53 -3.61 18.04 -13.79
C GLU A 53 -2.94 17.21 -12.69
N VAL A 54 -2.27 16.12 -13.07
CA VAL A 54 -1.50 15.31 -12.13
C VAL A 54 -0.19 16.02 -11.83
N VAL A 55 0.06 16.26 -10.55
CA VAL A 55 1.32 16.79 -10.03
C VAL A 55 2.02 15.71 -9.24
N THR A 56 3.31 15.49 -9.51
CA THR A 56 4.17 14.57 -8.74
C THR A 56 5.38 15.29 -8.16
N LYS A 57 5.95 14.68 -7.12
CA LYS A 57 7.15 15.18 -6.45
C LYS A 57 7.90 14.03 -5.79
N GLN A 58 9.22 13.95 -5.99
CA GLN A 58 10.06 13.10 -5.16
C GLN A 58 10.16 13.68 -3.76
N LEU A 59 9.99 12.83 -2.75
CA LEU A 59 10.12 13.21 -1.36
C LEU A 59 11.52 12.85 -0.84
N PRO A 60 12.03 13.59 0.16
CA PRO A 60 13.26 13.23 0.82
C PRO A 60 13.11 11.89 1.55
N SER A 61 14.19 11.12 1.55
CA SER A 61 14.29 9.87 2.30
C SER A 61 15.44 9.97 3.30
N PRO A 62 15.25 9.48 4.54
CA PRO A 62 16.28 9.57 5.58
C PRO A 62 17.46 8.63 5.32
N ASP A 63 17.28 7.57 4.55
CA ASP A 63 18.33 6.60 4.24
C ASP A 63 18.38 6.21 2.76
N LYS A 64 19.56 5.73 2.31
CA LYS A 64 19.83 5.41 0.90
C LYS A 64 18.94 4.32 0.29
N PRO A 65 18.57 3.24 1.00
CA PRO A 65 17.70 2.22 0.45
C PRO A 65 16.27 2.66 0.19
N GLU A 66 15.84 3.78 0.75
CA GLU A 66 14.47 4.24 0.65
C GLU A 66 14.28 5.25 -0.47
N ILE A 67 13.19 5.10 -1.21
CA ILE A 67 12.71 6.04 -2.22
C ILE A 67 11.28 6.41 -1.84
N ALA A 68 10.97 7.71 -1.94
CA ALA A 68 9.64 8.22 -1.67
C ALA A 68 9.18 9.18 -2.76
N ALA A 69 7.93 9.04 -3.18
CA ALA A 69 7.28 9.91 -4.14
C ALA A 69 5.88 10.28 -3.65
N PHE A 70 5.44 11.44 -4.05
CA PHE A 70 4.11 11.96 -3.82
C PHE A 70 3.46 12.30 -5.15
N GLY A 71 2.14 12.16 -5.23
CA GLY A 71 1.35 12.68 -6.30
C GLY A 71 0.00 13.18 -5.83
N ALA A 72 -0.60 14.10 -6.58
CA ALA A 72 -1.94 14.61 -6.33
C ALA A 72 -2.65 15.01 -7.62
N VAL A 73 -3.98 14.86 -7.62
CA VAL A 73 -4.85 15.30 -8.71
C VAL A 73 -6.26 15.59 -8.17
N LYS A 74 -6.95 16.56 -8.74
CA LYS A 74 -8.38 16.77 -8.53
C LYS A 74 -9.16 15.85 -9.47
N VAL A 75 -10.14 15.13 -8.92
CA VAL A 75 -11.00 14.16 -9.63
C VAL A 75 -12.44 14.66 -9.59
N ASN A 76 -13.12 14.62 -10.75
CA ASN A 76 -14.53 14.90 -10.85
C ASN A 76 -15.30 13.58 -10.66
N GLY A 77 -15.97 13.45 -9.51
CA GLY A 77 -16.69 12.24 -9.14
C GLY A 77 -16.83 12.11 -7.63
N THR A 78 -17.39 11.01 -7.16
CA THR A 78 -17.63 10.80 -5.74
C THR A 78 -16.59 9.85 -5.13
N VAL A 79 -16.29 10.05 -3.85
CA VAL A 79 -15.46 9.11 -3.09
C VAL A 79 -16.14 7.72 -2.99
N ALA A 80 -17.48 7.69 -2.99
CA ALA A 80 -18.24 6.43 -3.03
C ALA A 80 -17.96 5.64 -4.31
N THR A 81 -17.93 6.31 -5.47
CA THR A 81 -17.55 5.68 -6.74
C THR A 81 -16.13 5.15 -6.70
N LEU A 82 -15.18 5.91 -6.12
CA LEU A 82 -13.81 5.43 -5.95
C LEU A 82 -13.77 4.16 -5.10
N ARG A 83 -14.47 4.14 -3.93
CA ARG A 83 -14.54 2.96 -3.06
C ARG A 83 -15.10 1.74 -3.78
N GLU A 84 -16.19 1.91 -4.52
CA GLU A 84 -16.80 0.84 -5.29
C GLU A 84 -15.83 0.25 -6.32
N ARG A 85 -15.11 1.11 -7.07
CA ARG A 85 -14.10 0.68 -8.02
C ARG A 85 -12.93 -0.04 -7.34
N MET A 86 -12.48 0.44 -6.18
CA MET A 86 -11.42 -0.20 -5.42
C MET A 86 -11.81 -1.56 -4.84
N ARG A 87 -13.10 -1.81 -4.57
CA ARG A 87 -13.59 -3.13 -4.14
C ARG A 87 -13.50 -4.18 -5.25
N ASP A 88 -13.68 -3.79 -6.51
CA ASP A 88 -13.32 -4.63 -7.66
C ASP A 88 -11.82 -4.52 -7.95
N PHE A 89 -11.04 -4.99 -6.98
CA PHE A 89 -9.62 -4.78 -6.90
C PHE A 89 -8.87 -5.33 -8.12
N GLN A 90 -9.28 -6.49 -8.64
CA GLN A 90 -8.64 -7.11 -9.79
C GLN A 90 -8.78 -6.24 -11.05
N THR A 91 -9.98 -5.75 -11.34
CA THR A 91 -10.19 -4.83 -12.44
C THR A 91 -9.53 -3.48 -12.19
N PHE A 92 -9.61 -2.96 -10.96
CA PHE A 92 -9.04 -1.67 -10.59
C PHE A 92 -7.52 -1.62 -10.71
N ARG A 93 -6.80 -2.71 -10.38
CA ARG A 93 -5.33 -2.77 -10.44
C ARG A 93 -4.79 -3.34 -11.76
N LYS A 94 -5.63 -3.86 -12.63
CA LYS A 94 -5.18 -4.40 -13.91
C LYS A 94 -4.79 -3.26 -14.86
N VAL A 95 -3.50 -3.16 -15.14
CA VAL A 95 -2.90 -2.18 -16.06
C VAL A 95 -1.87 -2.90 -16.94
N PRO A 96 -1.40 -2.31 -18.06
CA PRO A 96 -0.47 -2.98 -18.97
C PRO A 96 0.80 -3.55 -18.32
N GLY A 97 1.29 -2.95 -17.24
CA GLY A 97 2.45 -3.45 -16.47
C GLY A 97 2.12 -4.58 -15.49
N ILE A 98 0.86 -5.00 -15.36
CA ILE A 98 0.39 -6.06 -14.45
C ILE A 98 -0.43 -7.07 -15.26
N PRO A 99 0.23 -7.99 -15.99
CA PRO A 99 -0.46 -8.98 -16.83
C PRO A 99 -1.24 -10.01 -16.02
N GLU A 100 -0.75 -10.38 -14.84
CA GLU A 100 -1.36 -11.38 -13.97
C GLU A 100 -1.66 -10.78 -12.59
N ILE A 101 -2.89 -10.97 -12.11
CA ILE A 101 -3.35 -10.53 -10.81
C ILE A 101 -4.39 -11.52 -10.28
N GLY A 102 -4.35 -11.81 -8.98
CA GLY A 102 -5.34 -12.64 -8.31
C GLY A 102 -5.53 -12.24 -6.86
N ARG A 103 -6.69 -12.55 -6.31
CA ARG A 103 -7.06 -12.32 -4.92
C ARG A 103 -6.91 -13.60 -4.13
N PHE A 104 -6.42 -13.52 -2.90
CA PHE A 104 -6.50 -14.62 -1.95
C PHE A 104 -7.90 -14.68 -1.32
N SER A 105 -8.40 -15.88 -1.17
CA SER A 105 -9.60 -16.17 -0.37
C SER A 105 -9.32 -16.01 1.13
N THR A 106 -10.36 -16.04 1.95
CA THR A 106 -10.24 -16.01 3.41
C THR A 106 -10.82 -17.31 3.98
N PRO A 107 -9.99 -18.23 4.47
CA PRO A 107 -8.51 -18.24 4.47
C PRO A 107 -7.89 -18.46 3.07
N PRO A 108 -6.63 -18.04 2.82
CA PRO A 108 -5.93 -18.28 1.56
C PRO A 108 -5.83 -19.74 1.17
N ARG A 109 -5.99 -20.05 -0.13
CA ARG A 109 -5.95 -21.40 -0.70
C ARG A 109 -5.00 -21.45 -1.89
N ILE A 110 -4.56 -22.65 -2.25
CA ILE A 110 -3.64 -22.83 -3.38
C ILE A 110 -4.30 -22.49 -4.73
N GLU A 111 -5.61 -22.71 -4.83
CA GLU A 111 -6.42 -22.39 -6.01
C GLU A 111 -6.42 -20.89 -6.32
N ASP A 112 -6.20 -20.03 -5.31
CA ASP A 112 -6.09 -18.58 -5.48
C ASP A 112 -4.90 -18.20 -6.37
N LEU A 113 -3.91 -19.10 -6.52
CA LEU A 113 -2.71 -18.93 -7.34
C LEU A 113 -2.80 -19.67 -8.69
N GLN A 114 -3.99 -20.16 -9.09
CA GLN A 114 -4.14 -20.93 -10.33
C GLN A 114 -3.66 -20.14 -11.56
N GLY A 115 -3.97 -18.85 -11.63
CA GLY A 115 -3.59 -17.97 -12.74
C GLY A 115 -2.16 -17.42 -12.68
N LEU A 116 -1.38 -17.74 -11.62
CA LEU A 116 0.00 -17.28 -11.50
C LEU A 116 0.95 -18.19 -12.29
N THR A 117 1.79 -17.57 -13.12
CA THR A 117 2.93 -18.25 -13.75
C THR A 117 4.24 -17.77 -13.11
N ILE A 118 5.14 -18.72 -12.83
CA ILE A 118 6.48 -18.39 -12.32
C ILE A 118 7.40 -18.17 -13.52
N PRO A 119 8.15 -17.04 -13.58
CA PRO A 119 9.09 -16.80 -14.68
C PRO A 119 10.15 -17.89 -14.79
N ASP A 120 10.46 -18.34 -16.00
CA ASP A 120 11.47 -19.36 -16.24
C ASP A 120 12.85 -18.94 -15.71
N ASP A 121 13.23 -17.67 -15.88
CA ASP A 121 14.47 -17.10 -15.32
C ASP A 121 14.53 -17.24 -13.80
N ASP A 122 13.37 -17.14 -13.09
CA ASP A 122 13.30 -17.33 -11.64
C ASP A 122 13.49 -18.79 -11.27
N LEU A 123 12.91 -19.73 -12.04
CA LEU A 123 13.13 -21.18 -11.85
C LEU A 123 14.60 -21.54 -12.06
N ASP A 124 15.24 -21.00 -13.09
CA ASP A 124 16.67 -21.19 -13.37
C ASP A 124 17.58 -20.56 -12.30
N ALA A 125 17.18 -19.43 -11.74
CA ALA A 125 17.88 -18.82 -10.61
C ALA A 125 17.73 -19.68 -9.35
N LEU A 126 16.54 -20.16 -9.04
CA LEU A 126 16.25 -20.99 -7.86
C LEU A 126 17.00 -22.33 -7.89
N ARG A 127 17.21 -22.91 -9.08
CA ARG A 127 18.04 -24.11 -9.28
C ARG A 127 19.47 -23.93 -8.77
N LYS A 128 20.01 -22.72 -8.85
CA LYS A 128 21.40 -22.38 -8.48
C LYS A 128 21.49 -21.68 -7.13
N CYS A 129 20.36 -21.41 -6.48
CA CYS A 129 20.25 -20.63 -5.27
C CYS A 129 20.99 -21.25 -4.09
N LYS A 130 21.75 -20.40 -3.38
CA LYS A 130 22.35 -20.71 -2.08
C LYS A 130 22.05 -19.55 -1.12
N PRO A 131 22.03 -19.79 0.19
CA PRO A 131 21.93 -18.72 1.16
C PRO A 131 23.02 -17.66 0.92
N GLY A 132 22.62 -16.39 0.79
CA GLY A 132 23.50 -15.28 0.48
C GLY A 132 23.80 -15.02 -1.00
N GLU A 133 23.46 -15.94 -1.88
CA GLU A 133 23.73 -15.89 -3.33
C GLU A 133 22.52 -16.39 -4.12
N CYS A 134 21.48 -15.60 -4.17
CA CYS A 134 20.28 -15.92 -4.94
C CYS A 134 19.75 -14.68 -5.67
N ASP A 135 19.29 -14.86 -6.90
CA ASP A 135 18.68 -13.76 -7.65
C ASP A 135 17.18 -13.57 -7.36
N VAL A 136 16.56 -14.55 -6.69
CA VAL A 136 15.16 -14.51 -6.25
C VAL A 136 15.14 -14.37 -4.74
N LYS A 137 14.30 -13.49 -4.21
CA LYS A 137 14.09 -13.36 -2.76
C LYS A 137 13.38 -14.61 -2.24
N VAL A 138 14.02 -15.30 -1.33
CA VAL A 138 13.50 -16.55 -0.74
C VAL A 138 13.91 -16.61 0.73
N GLY A 139 13.00 -17.13 1.57
CA GLY A 139 13.31 -17.41 2.97
C GLY A 139 14.02 -18.76 3.15
N THR A 140 14.71 -18.90 4.29
CA THR A 140 15.49 -20.11 4.61
C THR A 140 14.67 -21.40 4.48
N ALA A 141 13.44 -21.40 5.04
CA ALA A 141 12.55 -22.57 4.97
C ALA A 141 12.14 -22.91 3.53
N GLY A 142 11.83 -21.89 2.72
CA GLY A 142 11.47 -22.09 1.31
C GLY A 142 12.63 -22.62 0.50
N LEU A 143 13.83 -22.06 0.67
CA LEU A 143 15.04 -22.55 0.01
C LEU A 143 15.36 -24.01 0.42
N GLY A 144 15.23 -24.32 1.73
CA GLY A 144 15.44 -25.67 2.24
C GLY A 144 14.49 -26.72 1.62
N ARG A 145 13.20 -26.35 1.43
CA ARG A 145 12.22 -27.19 0.76
C ARG A 145 12.55 -27.37 -0.72
N LEU A 146 12.90 -26.29 -1.44
CA LEU A 146 13.30 -26.37 -2.85
C LEU A 146 14.49 -27.32 -3.07
N VAL A 147 15.51 -27.24 -2.20
CA VAL A 147 16.68 -28.14 -2.26
C VAL A 147 16.33 -29.60 -1.96
N LYS A 148 15.42 -29.83 -1.02
CA LYS A 148 15.07 -31.19 -0.56
C LYS A 148 14.05 -31.88 -1.47
N GLU A 149 13.07 -31.12 -2.01
CA GLU A 149 11.87 -31.70 -2.64
C GLU A 149 11.91 -31.65 -4.17
N VAL A 150 12.81 -30.82 -4.76
CA VAL A 150 12.92 -30.71 -6.23
C VAL A 150 14.20 -31.36 -6.74
N ASP A 151 14.04 -32.48 -7.46
CA ASP A 151 15.15 -33.03 -8.28
C ASP A 151 15.29 -32.21 -9.56
N TRP A 152 16.21 -31.25 -9.54
CA TRP A 152 16.46 -30.35 -10.66
C TRP A 152 17.01 -31.01 -11.93
N LYS A 153 17.31 -32.33 -11.90
CA LYS A 153 17.71 -33.10 -13.07
C LYS A 153 16.53 -33.84 -13.73
N ALA A 154 15.40 -33.93 -13.04
CA ALA A 154 14.20 -34.56 -13.56
C ALA A 154 13.56 -33.70 -14.68
N ALA A 155 12.93 -34.37 -15.63
CA ALA A 155 12.25 -33.71 -16.75
C ALA A 155 11.10 -32.79 -16.32
N ASP A 156 10.47 -33.06 -15.16
CA ASP A 156 9.36 -32.31 -14.58
C ASP A 156 9.79 -31.35 -13.47
N ALA A 157 11.08 -31.08 -13.31
CA ALA A 157 11.64 -30.24 -12.25
C ALA A 157 10.97 -28.86 -12.16
N ASN A 158 10.79 -28.15 -13.28
CA ASN A 158 10.16 -26.84 -13.31
C ASN A 158 8.69 -26.89 -12.86
N ALA A 159 7.95 -27.93 -13.24
CA ALA A 159 6.56 -28.11 -12.81
C ALA A 159 6.47 -28.37 -11.29
N LYS A 160 7.34 -29.21 -10.75
CA LYS A 160 7.45 -29.47 -9.30
C LYS A 160 7.86 -28.23 -8.52
N ALA A 161 8.87 -27.48 -9.02
CA ALA A 161 9.29 -26.21 -8.40
C ALA A 161 8.15 -25.18 -8.39
N THR A 162 7.43 -25.03 -9.50
CA THR A 162 6.27 -24.13 -9.61
C THR A 162 5.17 -24.50 -8.61
N ALA A 163 4.84 -25.78 -8.49
CA ALA A 163 3.86 -26.27 -7.52
C ALA A 163 4.30 -25.96 -6.08
N LEU A 164 5.56 -26.24 -5.76
CA LEU A 164 6.13 -25.98 -4.43
C LEU A 164 6.16 -24.47 -4.11
N ILE A 165 6.50 -23.61 -5.08
CA ILE A 165 6.46 -22.15 -4.89
C ILE A 165 5.05 -21.69 -4.55
N LYS A 166 4.02 -22.18 -5.26
CA LYS A 166 2.62 -21.86 -4.97
C LYS A 166 2.19 -22.34 -3.58
N GLU A 167 2.63 -23.52 -3.14
CA GLU A 167 2.41 -23.97 -1.76
C GLU A 167 3.06 -23.05 -0.73
N LEU A 168 4.32 -22.66 -0.95
CA LEU A 168 5.05 -21.74 -0.08
C LEU A 168 4.38 -20.37 -0.01
N MET A 169 3.94 -19.83 -1.15
CA MET A 169 3.19 -18.56 -1.20
C MET A 169 1.86 -18.66 -0.45
N THR A 170 1.13 -19.77 -0.62
CA THR A 170 -0.13 -20.00 0.11
C THR A 170 0.11 -20.07 1.62
N ALA A 171 1.12 -20.81 2.06
CA ALA A 171 1.49 -20.90 3.46
C ALA A 171 1.91 -19.54 4.03
N TYR A 172 2.66 -18.75 3.27
CA TYR A 172 3.06 -17.42 3.64
C TYR A 172 1.85 -16.47 3.75
N ALA A 173 0.91 -16.51 2.79
CA ALA A 173 -0.33 -15.73 2.85
C ALA A 173 -1.17 -16.07 4.09
N LYS A 174 -1.29 -17.37 4.44
CA LYS A 174 -1.97 -17.80 5.68
C LYS A 174 -1.28 -17.27 6.93
N ALA A 175 0.04 -17.40 7.00
CA ALA A 175 0.82 -16.89 8.13
C ALA A 175 0.68 -15.38 8.29
N TYR A 176 0.74 -14.63 7.18
CA TYR A 176 0.52 -13.19 7.20
C TYR A 176 -0.91 -12.81 7.60
N ALA A 177 -1.93 -13.48 7.08
CA ALA A 177 -3.32 -13.23 7.46
C ALA A 177 -3.57 -13.44 8.97
N ALA A 178 -2.85 -14.38 9.59
CA ALA A 178 -2.97 -14.68 11.02
C ALA A 178 -2.07 -13.79 11.92
N GLY A 179 -0.88 -13.41 11.46
CA GLY A 179 0.14 -12.76 12.28
C GLY A 179 0.55 -11.36 11.80
N GLY A 180 0.07 -10.91 10.66
CA GLY A 180 0.33 -9.57 10.11
C GLY A 180 1.82 -9.29 9.87
N THR A 181 2.25 -8.08 10.23
CA THR A 181 3.62 -7.63 10.03
C THR A 181 4.65 -8.55 10.69
N ASP A 182 4.36 -9.07 11.88
CA ASP A 182 5.31 -9.93 12.61
C ASP A 182 5.52 -11.30 11.94
N ALA A 183 4.57 -11.73 11.09
CA ALA A 183 4.69 -12.96 10.29
C ALA A 183 5.41 -12.76 8.95
N MET A 184 5.79 -11.53 8.61
CA MET A 184 6.62 -11.28 7.43
C MET A 184 8.01 -11.88 7.66
N GLY A 185 8.42 -12.77 6.78
CA GLY A 185 9.62 -13.57 6.96
C GLY A 185 10.94 -12.81 6.80
N VAL A 186 12.01 -13.59 6.80
CA VAL A 186 13.38 -13.13 6.52
C VAL A 186 13.80 -13.71 5.18
N THR A 187 14.26 -12.87 4.25
CA THR A 187 14.88 -13.33 3.00
C THR A 187 16.37 -13.51 3.18
N VAL A 188 16.92 -14.52 2.49
CA VAL A 188 18.35 -14.92 2.57
C VAL A 188 19.03 -14.94 1.19
N ASP A 189 18.49 -14.19 0.25
CA ASP A 189 19.00 -14.07 -1.12
C ASP A 189 20.33 -13.30 -1.19
N LYS A 190 20.60 -12.42 -0.24
CA LYS A 190 21.86 -11.66 -0.13
C LYS A 190 22.66 -12.07 1.10
N SER A 191 23.96 -11.77 1.10
CA SER A 191 24.88 -12.06 2.21
C SER A 191 24.38 -11.53 3.57
N LYS A 192 23.60 -10.43 3.55
CA LYS A 192 22.92 -9.91 4.74
C LYS A 192 21.43 -10.23 4.65
N PRO A 193 20.92 -11.14 5.49
CA PRO A 193 19.49 -11.44 5.55
C PRO A 193 18.65 -10.19 5.81
N LYS A 194 17.46 -10.14 5.23
CA LYS A 194 16.52 -9.02 5.35
C LYS A 194 15.25 -9.46 6.06
N ALA A 195 15.00 -8.89 7.24
CA ALA A 195 13.72 -9.04 7.94
C ALA A 195 12.70 -8.09 7.32
N LEU A 196 11.73 -8.62 6.56
CA LEU A 196 10.76 -7.82 5.83
C LEU A 196 9.87 -6.98 6.77
N SER A 197 9.59 -7.51 7.97
CA SER A 197 8.87 -6.78 9.03
C SER A 197 9.61 -5.50 9.46
N GLU A 198 10.93 -5.54 9.64
CA GLU A 198 11.71 -4.38 10.05
C GLU A 198 11.85 -3.35 8.91
N GLU A 199 11.96 -3.81 7.68
CA GLU A 199 11.93 -2.94 6.51
C GLU A 199 10.60 -2.18 6.42
N PHE A 200 9.46 -2.86 6.64
CA PHE A 200 8.14 -2.22 6.67
C PHE A 200 7.97 -1.26 7.86
N LYS A 201 8.33 -1.68 9.09
CA LYS A 201 8.28 -0.81 10.27
C LYS A 201 9.12 0.47 10.07
N THR A 202 10.23 0.36 9.33
CA THR A 202 11.03 1.53 8.96
C THR A 202 10.29 2.48 8.05
N LEU A 203 9.53 1.99 7.04
CA LEU A 203 8.69 2.85 6.20
C LEU A 203 7.63 3.61 7.01
N LEU A 204 6.98 2.94 7.98
CA LEU A 204 6.01 3.60 8.86
C LEU A 204 6.68 4.70 9.71
N ARG A 205 7.82 4.42 10.34
CA ARG A 205 8.58 5.44 11.09
C ARG A 205 8.98 6.64 10.24
N ASN A 206 9.29 6.41 8.97
CA ASN A 206 9.66 7.45 8.01
C ASN A 206 8.44 8.16 7.38
N SER A 207 7.25 7.85 7.86
CA SER A 207 5.97 8.43 7.43
C SER A 207 5.25 9.17 8.56
N PRO A 208 5.87 10.20 9.20
CA PRO A 208 5.32 10.86 10.38
C PRO A 208 3.94 11.49 10.13
N TYR A 209 3.63 11.84 8.88
CA TYR A 209 2.32 12.35 8.49
C TYR A 209 1.18 11.33 8.73
N LEU A 210 1.45 10.02 8.76
CA LEU A 210 0.44 9.03 9.12
C LEU A 210 0.03 9.14 10.58
N VAL A 211 1.01 9.35 11.47
CA VAL A 211 0.75 9.55 12.89
C VAL A 211 0.06 10.89 13.14
N GLU A 212 0.45 11.94 12.40
CA GLU A 212 -0.06 13.30 12.60
C GLU A 212 -1.48 13.47 12.05
N TYR A 213 -1.77 12.96 10.85
CA TYR A 213 -3.03 13.25 10.14
C TYR A 213 -4.05 12.12 10.20
N VAL A 214 -3.60 10.86 10.35
CA VAL A 214 -4.46 9.68 10.32
C VAL A 214 -4.02 8.62 11.36
N PRO A 215 -3.92 8.99 12.66
CA PRO A 215 -3.32 8.15 13.71
C PRO A 215 -4.01 6.79 13.87
N ALA A 216 -5.34 6.73 13.82
CA ALA A 216 -6.09 5.48 13.94
C ALA A 216 -5.80 4.52 12.76
N PHE A 217 -5.67 5.06 11.55
CA PHE A 217 -5.30 4.28 10.38
C PHE A 217 -3.86 3.76 10.48
N ASN A 218 -2.92 4.61 10.90
CA ASN A 218 -1.52 4.19 11.14
C ASN A 218 -1.44 3.07 12.17
N GLN A 219 -2.13 3.21 13.30
CA GLN A 219 -2.18 2.18 14.35
C GLN A 219 -2.75 0.86 13.81
N TYR A 220 -3.78 0.92 12.97
CA TYR A 220 -4.35 -0.26 12.34
C TYR A 220 -3.34 -0.96 11.41
N LEU A 221 -2.64 -0.22 10.56
CA LEU A 221 -1.61 -0.77 9.66
C LEU A 221 -0.46 -1.47 10.42
N GLU A 222 -0.11 -0.96 11.60
CA GLU A 222 0.88 -1.59 12.48
C GLU A 222 0.35 -2.85 13.15
N ALA A 223 -0.89 -2.78 13.69
CA ALA A 223 -1.46 -3.82 14.54
C ALA A 223 -2.15 -4.95 13.79
N TYR A 224 -2.41 -4.80 12.47
CA TYR A 224 -3.09 -5.83 11.69
C TYR A 224 -2.48 -7.23 11.91
N PRO A 225 -3.29 -8.28 12.10
CA PRO A 225 -4.76 -8.35 12.11
C PRO A 225 -5.41 -8.14 13.50
N LYS A 226 -4.63 -7.81 14.52
CA LYS A 226 -5.09 -7.69 15.92
C LYS A 226 -5.86 -6.39 16.19
N GLY A 227 -5.66 -5.36 15.33
CA GLY A 227 -6.36 -4.09 15.43
C GLY A 227 -7.78 -4.17 14.89
N SER A 228 -8.63 -3.23 15.31
CA SER A 228 -9.96 -3.02 14.76
C SER A 228 -10.10 -1.58 14.29
N LEU A 229 -10.59 -1.39 13.08
CA LEU A 229 -10.88 -0.09 12.50
C LEU A 229 -12.23 -0.18 11.79
N PRO A 230 -13.28 0.55 12.24
CA PRO A 230 -14.60 0.49 11.63
C PRO A 230 -14.59 0.84 10.14
N ASP A 231 -15.56 0.30 9.40
CA ASP A 231 -15.73 0.53 7.95
C ASP A 231 -14.44 0.34 7.13
N THR A 232 -13.77 -0.80 7.38
CA THR A 232 -12.52 -1.18 6.73
C THR A 232 -12.69 -2.47 5.95
N ASP A 233 -12.20 -2.47 4.71
CA ASP A 233 -12.11 -3.64 3.84
C ASP A 233 -10.63 -4.03 3.69
N ASP A 234 -10.26 -5.27 4.01
CA ASP A 234 -8.92 -5.83 3.82
C ASP A 234 -8.90 -6.84 2.69
N VAL A 235 -7.92 -6.73 1.81
CA VAL A 235 -7.76 -7.61 0.65
C VAL A 235 -6.32 -8.08 0.54
N LEU A 236 -6.08 -9.40 0.63
CA LEU A 236 -4.82 -10.00 0.22
C LEU A 236 -4.87 -10.36 -1.25
N PHE A 237 -3.83 -10.00 -1.99
CA PHE A 237 -3.75 -10.25 -3.42
C PHE A 237 -2.30 -10.46 -3.85
N TRP A 238 -2.13 -10.97 -5.06
CA TRP A 238 -0.84 -11.13 -5.70
C TRP A 238 -0.86 -10.56 -7.10
N THR A 239 0.31 -10.16 -7.59
CA THR A 239 0.52 -9.75 -8.98
C THR A 239 1.78 -10.40 -9.54
N LYS A 240 1.86 -10.41 -10.86
CA LYS A 240 3.10 -10.53 -11.60
C LYS A 240 3.29 -9.24 -12.40
N ASP A 241 4.29 -8.46 -12.00
CA ASP A 241 4.54 -7.14 -12.55
C ASP A 241 5.68 -7.20 -13.56
N THR A 242 5.58 -6.41 -14.66
CA THR A 242 6.57 -6.38 -15.75
C THR A 242 7.10 -4.96 -15.98
N PHE A 243 7.47 -4.27 -14.91
CA PHE A 243 7.95 -2.87 -14.99
C PHE A 243 9.46 -2.70 -14.86
N GLY A 244 10.22 -3.73 -14.86
CA GLY A 244 11.67 -3.65 -14.64
C GLY A 244 12.47 -4.50 -15.59
N LEU A 245 13.65 -4.91 -15.17
CA LEU A 245 14.52 -5.81 -15.91
C LEU A 245 14.02 -7.26 -15.88
N LYS A 246 13.39 -7.65 -14.75
CA LYS A 246 12.79 -8.98 -14.57
C LYS A 246 11.34 -8.83 -14.14
N PRO A 247 10.44 -9.77 -14.51
CA PRO A 247 9.11 -9.85 -13.92
C PRO A 247 9.22 -10.03 -12.40
N VAL A 248 8.29 -9.44 -11.66
CA VAL A 248 8.25 -9.52 -10.19
C VAL A 248 6.96 -10.16 -9.75
N VAL A 249 7.04 -11.29 -9.07
CA VAL A 249 5.90 -11.89 -8.37
C VAL A 249 5.83 -11.27 -7.00
N SER A 250 4.70 -10.62 -6.71
CA SER A 250 4.51 -9.88 -5.45
C SER A 250 3.23 -10.30 -4.74
N MET A 251 3.24 -10.18 -3.42
CA MET A 251 2.05 -10.33 -2.57
C MET A 251 1.82 -9.02 -1.82
N TYR A 252 0.56 -8.61 -1.75
CA TYR A 252 0.16 -7.35 -1.16
C TYR A 252 -0.99 -7.50 -0.20
N HIS A 253 -1.08 -6.55 0.72
CA HIS A 253 -2.25 -6.33 1.55
C HIS A 253 -2.78 -4.93 1.29
N ALA A 254 -4.01 -4.83 0.78
CA ALA A 254 -4.73 -3.58 0.64
C ALA A 254 -5.71 -3.41 1.79
N THR A 255 -5.70 -2.24 2.41
CA THR A 255 -6.64 -1.79 3.44
C THR A 255 -7.37 -0.57 2.91
N ILE A 256 -8.71 -0.60 2.84
CA ILE A 256 -9.56 0.50 2.40
C ILE A 256 -10.46 0.90 3.56
N HIS A 257 -10.39 2.15 3.98
CA HIS A 257 -11.09 2.66 5.17
C HIS A 257 -11.84 3.95 4.87
N MET A 258 -13.08 4.05 5.37
CA MET A 258 -13.87 5.28 5.36
C MET A 258 -13.88 5.87 6.77
N PRO A 259 -13.12 6.96 7.03
CA PRO A 259 -13.07 7.55 8.36
C PRO A 259 -14.44 8.06 8.81
N GLU A 260 -14.84 7.69 10.02
CA GLU A 260 -16.12 8.10 10.60
C GLU A 260 -16.26 9.63 10.66
N GLY A 261 -17.45 10.14 10.40
CA GLY A 261 -17.74 11.58 10.41
C GLY A 261 -17.15 12.34 9.22
N THR A 262 -16.49 11.66 8.26
CA THR A 262 -15.97 12.26 7.03
C THR A 262 -16.62 11.63 5.80
N ARG A 263 -16.49 12.32 4.65
CA ARG A 263 -16.84 11.76 3.34
C ARG A 263 -15.58 11.34 2.57
N GLY A 264 -14.45 11.26 3.27
CA GLY A 264 -13.16 10.88 2.71
C GLY A 264 -12.95 9.38 2.64
N LEU A 265 -11.82 8.98 2.01
CA LEU A 265 -11.37 7.60 1.97
C LEU A 265 -9.86 7.57 2.18
N LEU A 266 -9.41 6.59 2.94
CA LEU A 266 -8.00 6.21 3.05
C LEU A 266 -7.83 4.81 2.49
N ALA A 267 -6.76 4.60 1.74
CA ALA A 267 -6.36 3.26 1.33
C ALA A 267 -4.85 3.11 1.50
N ALA A 268 -4.43 1.94 1.94
CA ALA A 268 -3.03 1.57 2.00
C ALA A 268 -2.80 0.26 1.24
N ILE A 269 -1.70 0.20 0.48
CA ILE A 269 -1.24 -1.04 -0.16
C ILE A 269 0.16 -1.32 0.35
N LYS A 270 0.27 -2.37 1.13
CA LYS A 270 1.51 -2.84 1.72
C LYS A 270 2.05 -4.01 0.90
N THR A 271 3.31 -3.92 0.47
CA THR A 271 4.00 -5.09 -0.09
C THR A 271 4.36 -6.03 1.04
N VAL A 272 3.83 -7.24 0.99
CA VAL A 272 4.07 -8.32 1.96
C VAL A 272 5.26 -9.17 1.54
N TYR A 273 5.43 -9.36 0.24
CA TYR A 273 6.53 -10.08 -0.39
C TYR A 273 6.72 -9.60 -1.83
N ALA A 274 7.95 -9.61 -2.31
CA ALA A 274 8.29 -9.43 -3.72
C ALA A 274 9.47 -10.35 -4.09
N SER A 275 9.43 -10.98 -5.27
CA SER A 275 10.49 -11.89 -5.71
C SER A 275 11.80 -11.18 -6.05
N HIS A 276 11.75 -9.88 -6.39
CA HIS A 276 12.91 -9.07 -6.76
C HIS A 276 12.81 -7.64 -6.21
N TYR A 277 13.91 -6.93 -6.18
CA TYR A 277 14.11 -5.49 -5.94
C TYR A 277 13.60 -4.96 -4.60
N PHE A 278 12.33 -5.18 -4.28
CA PHE A 278 11.67 -4.55 -3.15
C PHE A 278 11.83 -5.37 -1.87
N ASN A 279 12.23 -4.71 -0.77
CA ASN A 279 12.24 -5.28 0.58
C ASN A 279 10.96 -4.92 1.34
N ALA A 280 10.42 -3.73 1.08
CA ALA A 280 9.11 -3.29 1.55
C ALA A 280 8.61 -2.17 0.65
N ALA A 281 7.30 -2.04 0.49
CA ALA A 281 6.68 -0.83 -0.03
C ALA A 281 5.35 -0.56 0.67
N LEU A 282 5.01 0.71 0.77
CA LEU A 282 3.76 1.23 1.28
C LEU A 282 3.28 2.36 0.37
N GLU A 283 2.14 2.15 -0.26
CA GLU A 283 1.37 3.17 -0.97
C GLU A 283 0.22 3.60 -0.06
N VAL A 284 0.04 4.88 0.16
CA VAL A 284 -1.08 5.42 0.92
C VAL A 284 -1.81 6.43 0.05
N MET A 285 -3.06 6.13 -0.25
CA MET A 285 -3.95 7.02 -0.98
C MET A 285 -4.96 7.66 -0.02
N ALA A 286 -5.22 8.95 -0.22
CA ALA A 286 -6.27 9.67 0.47
C ALA A 286 -7.17 10.38 -0.54
N ALA A 287 -8.47 10.13 -0.48
CA ALA A 287 -9.47 10.91 -1.19
C ALA A 287 -10.10 11.91 -0.23
N VAL A 288 -9.83 13.20 -0.46
CA VAL A 288 -10.32 14.31 0.37
C VAL A 288 -11.38 15.08 -0.42
N PRO A 289 -12.66 15.07 0.00
CA PRO A 289 -13.73 15.77 -0.71
C PRO A 289 -13.42 17.26 -0.90
N THR A 290 -13.82 17.82 -2.05
CA THR A 290 -13.76 19.27 -2.25
C THR A 290 -14.77 19.97 -1.33
N PRO A 291 -14.44 21.14 -0.79
CA PRO A 291 -15.33 21.88 0.11
C PRO A 291 -16.53 22.51 -0.63
N ASP A 292 -16.41 22.76 -1.92
CA ASP A 292 -17.43 23.41 -2.74
C ASP A 292 -18.38 22.40 -3.37
N GLU A 293 -19.51 22.15 -2.72
CA GLU A 293 -20.57 21.27 -3.25
C GLU A 293 -21.31 21.90 -4.44
N ALA A 294 -21.31 23.21 -4.58
CA ALA A 294 -21.97 23.90 -5.68
C ALA A 294 -21.26 23.68 -7.02
N ALA A 295 -19.95 23.42 -6.98
CA ALA A 295 -19.15 23.04 -8.16
C ALA A 295 -19.38 21.61 -8.63
N GLY A 296 -20.26 20.84 -7.97
CA GLY A 296 -20.51 19.44 -8.23
C GLY A 296 -19.59 18.50 -7.43
N PRO A 297 -19.79 17.16 -7.54
CA PRO A 297 -19.04 16.19 -6.79
C PRO A 297 -17.58 16.15 -7.25
N GLY A 298 -16.66 16.32 -6.32
CA GLY A 298 -15.22 16.25 -6.56
C GLY A 298 -14.44 15.91 -5.30
N PHE A 299 -13.22 15.43 -5.51
CA PHE A 299 -12.26 15.20 -4.44
C PHE A 299 -10.82 15.35 -4.92
N TYR A 300 -9.93 15.63 -3.99
CA TYR A 300 -8.49 15.54 -4.21
C TYR A 300 -8.05 14.11 -3.93
N LEU A 301 -7.42 13.48 -4.91
CA LEU A 301 -6.76 12.20 -4.72
C LEU A 301 -5.28 12.46 -4.49
N LEU A 302 -4.80 12.08 -3.32
CA LEU A 302 -3.41 12.12 -2.90
C LEU A 302 -2.86 10.70 -2.93
N ASP A 303 -1.60 10.54 -3.36
CA ASP A 303 -0.90 9.27 -3.41
C ASP A 303 0.52 9.46 -2.87
N LEU A 304 0.84 8.78 -1.78
CA LEU A 304 2.16 8.75 -1.16
C LEU A 304 2.72 7.34 -1.28
N TYR A 305 3.78 7.21 -2.02
CA TYR A 305 4.48 5.93 -2.22
C TYR A 305 5.85 5.97 -1.57
N ARG A 306 6.14 4.98 -0.72
CA ARG A 306 7.46 4.74 -0.15
C ARG A 306 7.87 3.31 -0.36
N THR A 307 9.14 3.09 -0.70
CA THR A 307 9.67 1.74 -0.88
C THR A 307 11.11 1.67 -0.43
N ARG A 308 11.48 0.50 0.09
CA ARG A 308 12.86 0.14 0.41
C ARG A 308 13.31 -0.94 -0.57
N ILE A 309 14.43 -0.69 -1.20
CA ILE A 309 14.98 -1.56 -2.24
C ILE A 309 16.38 -2.05 -1.87
N ASP A 310 16.86 -3.07 -2.57
CA ASP A 310 18.29 -3.35 -2.61
C ASP A 310 18.95 -2.33 -3.53
N PRO A 311 19.79 -1.41 -2.98
CA PRO A 311 20.35 -0.35 -3.82
C PRO A 311 21.27 -0.95 -4.90
N PRO A 312 21.24 -0.40 -6.12
CA PRO A 312 22.18 -0.77 -7.15
C PRO A 312 23.62 -0.58 -6.66
N THR A 313 24.50 -1.49 -7.06
CA THR A 313 25.92 -1.45 -6.72
C THR A 313 26.78 -1.19 -7.96
N GLY A 314 28.06 -0.86 -7.76
CA GLY A 314 29.02 -0.63 -8.83
C GLY A 314 29.05 0.82 -9.35
N MET A 315 29.86 1.03 -10.39
CA MET A 315 30.22 2.36 -10.90
C MET A 315 29.03 3.17 -11.42
N LEU A 316 27.99 2.51 -11.95
CA LEU A 316 26.78 3.15 -12.50
C LEU A 316 25.62 3.22 -11.47
N SER A 317 25.88 2.92 -10.21
CA SER A 317 24.82 2.85 -9.17
C SER A 317 24.01 4.14 -9.07
N GLY A 318 24.64 5.31 -9.19
CA GLY A 318 23.95 6.60 -9.14
C GLY A 318 23.00 6.82 -10.32
N VAL A 319 23.41 6.44 -11.52
CA VAL A 319 22.57 6.54 -12.74
C VAL A 319 21.38 5.58 -12.64
N LEU A 320 21.62 4.35 -12.20
CA LEU A 320 20.58 3.34 -12.02
C LEU A 320 19.58 3.78 -10.94
N MET A 321 20.07 4.33 -9.83
CA MET A 321 19.21 4.86 -8.77
C MET A 321 18.34 6.02 -9.29
N GLY A 322 18.90 6.92 -10.10
CA GLY A 322 18.14 7.99 -10.75
C GLY A 322 17.01 7.47 -11.63
N LYS A 323 17.26 6.42 -12.44
CA LYS A 323 16.25 5.76 -13.26
C LYS A 323 15.15 5.10 -12.39
N VAL A 324 15.54 4.43 -11.32
CA VAL A 324 14.55 3.80 -10.39
C VAL A 324 13.66 4.86 -9.75
N LYS A 325 14.24 5.96 -9.26
CA LYS A 325 13.47 7.08 -8.68
C LYS A 325 12.49 7.68 -9.69
N GLY A 326 12.97 7.96 -10.92
CA GLY A 326 12.12 8.47 -12.00
C GLY A 326 11.00 7.49 -12.38
N GLY A 327 11.28 6.19 -12.41
CA GLY A 327 10.28 5.14 -12.67
C GLY A 327 9.20 5.07 -11.61
N ILE A 328 9.57 5.20 -10.34
CA ILE A 328 8.61 5.24 -9.21
C ILE A 328 7.71 6.47 -9.31
N GLU A 329 8.28 7.65 -9.58
CA GLU A 329 7.49 8.88 -9.74
C GLU A 329 6.52 8.78 -10.93
N GLN A 330 6.97 8.22 -12.06
CA GLN A 330 6.10 7.94 -13.20
C GLN A 330 5.00 6.93 -12.87
N GLY A 331 5.30 5.92 -12.04
CA GLY A 331 4.32 4.96 -11.54
C GLY A 331 3.20 5.64 -10.73
N VAL A 332 3.56 6.55 -9.82
CA VAL A 332 2.60 7.37 -9.06
C VAL A 332 1.75 8.22 -10.01
N ALA A 333 2.36 8.88 -10.99
CA ALA A 333 1.63 9.68 -11.97
C ALA A 333 0.64 8.83 -12.78
N MET A 334 1.05 7.64 -13.21
CA MET A 334 0.20 6.73 -13.97
C MET A 334 -0.95 6.19 -13.12
N ASN A 335 -0.69 5.81 -11.86
CA ASN A 335 -1.73 5.37 -10.93
C ASN A 335 -2.80 6.43 -10.73
N LEU A 336 -2.41 7.68 -10.51
CA LEU A 336 -3.35 8.82 -10.38
C LEU A 336 -4.16 9.05 -11.66
N LYS A 337 -3.52 9.03 -12.83
CA LYS A 337 -4.20 9.18 -14.14
C LYS A 337 -5.23 8.08 -14.36
N ASN A 338 -4.84 6.83 -14.13
CA ASN A 338 -5.72 5.67 -14.33
C ASN A 338 -6.89 5.70 -13.33
N THR A 339 -6.62 6.02 -12.06
CA THR A 339 -7.67 6.12 -11.04
C THR A 339 -8.66 7.24 -11.38
N LYS A 340 -8.15 8.43 -11.77
CA LYS A 340 -8.99 9.54 -12.23
C LYS A 340 -9.87 9.14 -13.41
N ALA A 341 -9.29 8.56 -14.46
CA ALA A 341 -10.03 8.13 -15.65
C ALA A 341 -11.15 7.14 -15.30
N ARG A 342 -10.87 6.15 -14.45
CA ARG A 342 -11.85 5.15 -14.02
C ARG A 342 -13.01 5.72 -13.19
N VAL A 343 -12.72 6.71 -12.35
CA VAL A 343 -13.76 7.39 -11.54
C VAL A 343 -14.59 8.30 -12.42
N GLU A 344 -13.98 9.00 -13.38
CA GLU A 344 -14.65 9.92 -14.30
C GLU A 344 -15.32 9.22 -15.50
N GLY A 345 -15.20 7.89 -15.62
CA GLY A 345 -15.84 7.09 -16.69
C GLY A 345 -15.19 7.28 -18.07
N LYS A 346 -13.88 7.54 -18.10
CA LYS A 346 -13.07 7.76 -19.31
C LYS A 346 -12.17 6.58 -19.64
#